data_34e65160aa17050e2ca0d4383d12b18e
#
_entry.id   34e65160aa17050e2ca0d4383d12b18e
#
_cell.length_a   1.000
_cell.length_b   1.000
_cell.length_c   1.000
_cell.angle_alpha   90.00
_cell.angle_beta   90.00
_cell.angle_gamma   90.00
#
_symmetry.space_group_name_H-M   'P 1'
#
loop_
_entity.id
_entity.type
_entity.pdbx_description
1 polymer ?
#
loop_
_entity_poly.entity_id
_entity_poly.type
_entity_poly.pdbx_seq_one_letter_code
_entity_poly.pdbx_strand_id
1 'polypeptide(L)'
;QKVLDSTLIDIDSIVINGNPEFNFKTKIESPEIYYLYLNKYDGDTINDRVMFFAEKGEITINTLLKTFESSAKVSGSENQELLQEYRKIARQFNAKNLDYIKDYINNAKSANDSRSSDSIQKEMDNLLKRRYLYALNFAITHGDNVIAPYIALTEVSDANIKYLDTVASKLTEEVKNSKYGKLLIDLIDNRKDLESN
;
A
#
# COMPACT_ATOMS: atom_id res chain seq x y z
N GLN A 1 11.13 -1.51 -12.25
CA GLN A 1 10.13 -0.51 -12.70
C GLN A 1 9.78 0.45 -11.56
N LYS A 2 9.32 1.65 -11.90
CA LYS A 2 8.68 2.59 -10.97
C LYS A 2 7.52 3.33 -11.64
N VAL A 3 6.68 3.95 -10.81
CA VAL A 3 5.59 4.82 -11.31
C VAL A 3 6.12 6.24 -11.52
N LEU A 4 5.95 6.75 -12.73
CA LEU A 4 6.17 8.15 -13.09
C LEU A 4 4.91 8.64 -13.85
N ASP A 5 4.30 9.73 -13.39
CA ASP A 5 3.11 10.32 -14.01
C ASP A 5 2.01 9.29 -14.36
N SER A 6 1.69 8.41 -13.39
CA SER A 6 0.73 7.31 -13.53
C SER A 6 1.11 6.19 -14.51
N THR A 7 2.33 6.21 -15.03
CA THR A 7 2.85 5.20 -15.97
C THR A 7 3.97 4.41 -15.31
N LEU A 8 4.01 3.09 -15.54
CA LEU A 8 5.14 2.26 -15.15
C LEU A 8 6.25 2.42 -16.18
N ILE A 9 7.43 2.81 -15.72
CA ILE A 9 8.64 2.93 -16.54
C ILE A 9 9.70 1.93 -16.10
N ASP A 10 10.42 1.36 -17.07
CA ASP A 10 11.58 0.53 -16.80
C ASP A 10 12.74 1.42 -16.37
N ILE A 11 13.41 1.03 -15.28
CA ILE A 11 14.61 1.70 -14.78
C ILE A 11 15.86 0.96 -15.29
N ASP A 12 15.80 -0.36 -15.19
CA ASP A 12 16.86 -1.27 -15.60
C ASP A 12 16.27 -2.64 -15.92
N SER A 13 16.99 -3.46 -16.68
CA SER A 13 16.59 -4.81 -17.02
C SER A 13 17.78 -5.73 -17.22
N ILE A 14 17.60 -6.99 -16.91
CA ILE A 14 18.60 -8.04 -17.13
C ILE A 14 17.94 -9.29 -17.70
N VAL A 15 18.63 -9.97 -18.60
CA VAL A 15 18.21 -11.27 -19.12
C VAL A 15 18.86 -12.36 -18.30
N ILE A 16 18.05 -13.24 -17.71
CA ILE A 16 18.51 -14.37 -16.90
C ILE A 16 18.67 -15.60 -17.81
N ASN A 17 19.91 -16.08 -17.93
CA ASN A 17 20.28 -17.25 -18.71
C ASN A 17 20.69 -18.40 -17.78
N GLY A 18 19.72 -18.94 -17.01
CA GLY A 18 19.93 -20.11 -16.16
C GLY A 18 20.49 -19.84 -14.76
N ASN A 19 21.13 -18.69 -14.52
CA ASN A 19 21.50 -18.27 -13.17
C ASN A 19 20.39 -17.40 -12.58
N PRO A 20 19.74 -17.79 -11.45
CA PRO A 20 18.64 -17.03 -10.85
C PRO A 20 19.11 -15.80 -10.05
N GLU A 21 20.41 -15.57 -9.90
CA GLU A 21 20.94 -14.42 -9.17
C GLU A 21 21.06 -13.21 -10.11
N PHE A 22 20.64 -12.06 -9.59
CA PHE A 22 20.74 -10.79 -10.32
C PHE A 22 21.05 -9.65 -9.32
N ASN A 23 21.60 -8.57 -9.87
CA ASN A 23 21.89 -7.36 -9.09
C ASN A 23 21.58 -6.13 -9.95
N PHE A 24 20.90 -5.15 -9.35
CA PHE A 24 20.65 -3.85 -9.94
C PHE A 24 21.27 -2.75 -9.07
N LYS A 25 21.82 -1.73 -9.72
CA LYS A 25 22.27 -0.50 -9.05
C LYS A 25 21.52 0.68 -9.61
N THR A 26 20.80 1.41 -8.74
CA THR A 26 20.07 2.60 -9.15
C THR A 26 20.22 3.72 -8.13
N LYS A 27 20.12 4.96 -8.58
CA LYS A 27 20.12 6.13 -7.71
C LYS A 27 18.72 6.35 -7.15
N ILE A 28 18.60 6.42 -5.84
CA ILE A 28 17.35 6.73 -5.14
C ILE A 28 17.44 8.16 -4.61
N GLU A 29 16.51 9.02 -5.01
CA GLU A 29 16.41 10.40 -4.52
C GLU A 29 15.57 10.48 -3.25
N SER A 30 14.49 9.70 -3.20
CA SER A 30 13.58 9.57 -2.07
C SER A 30 13.11 8.12 -1.96
N PRO A 31 12.88 7.58 -0.76
CA PRO A 31 12.21 6.29 -0.62
C PRO A 31 10.88 6.28 -1.37
N GLU A 32 10.66 5.29 -2.23
CA GLU A 32 9.44 5.16 -3.02
C GLU A 32 9.16 3.71 -3.44
N ILE A 33 7.95 3.44 -3.88
CA ILE A 33 7.56 2.11 -4.36
C ILE A 33 8.19 1.83 -5.72
N TYR A 34 8.89 0.71 -5.79
CA TYR A 34 9.42 0.09 -7.01
C TYR A 34 8.78 -1.27 -7.23
N TYR A 35 8.92 -1.76 -8.45
CA TYR A 35 8.45 -3.06 -8.85
C TYR A 35 9.57 -3.85 -9.50
N LEU A 36 9.81 -5.06 -8.99
CA LEU A 36 10.60 -6.06 -9.67
C LEU A 36 9.64 -6.87 -10.57
N TYR A 37 9.80 -6.73 -11.88
CA TYR A 37 8.97 -7.40 -12.88
C TYR A 37 9.73 -8.56 -13.50
N LEU A 38 9.09 -9.72 -13.59
CA LEU A 38 9.60 -10.90 -14.29
C LEU A 38 8.82 -11.12 -15.59
N ASN A 39 9.50 -10.99 -16.72
CA ASN A 39 8.91 -11.38 -18.00
C ASN A 39 9.28 -12.83 -18.33
N LYS A 40 8.32 -13.73 -18.24
CA LYS A 40 8.49 -15.16 -18.53
C LYS A 40 8.29 -15.49 -20.01
N TYR A 41 7.81 -14.53 -20.82
CA TYR A 41 7.45 -14.70 -22.22
C TYR A 41 6.41 -15.81 -22.49
N ASP A 42 5.59 -16.14 -21.47
CA ASP A 42 4.53 -17.16 -21.55
C ASP A 42 3.14 -16.59 -21.82
N GLY A 43 3.03 -15.26 -21.92
CA GLY A 43 1.77 -14.54 -22.12
C GLY A 43 0.94 -14.35 -20.85
N ASP A 44 1.37 -14.92 -19.70
CA ASP A 44 0.74 -14.73 -18.40
C ASP A 44 1.50 -13.66 -17.61
N THR A 45 0.79 -12.62 -17.22
CA THR A 45 1.34 -11.50 -16.39
C THR A 45 0.90 -11.58 -14.93
N ILE A 46 0.18 -12.63 -14.55
CA ILE A 46 -0.27 -12.85 -13.17
C ILE A 46 0.93 -13.29 -12.32
N ASN A 47 1.06 -12.72 -11.13
CA ASN A 47 2.15 -13.00 -10.19
C ASN A 47 3.58 -12.70 -10.69
N ASP A 48 3.73 -11.81 -11.67
CA ASP A 48 5.03 -11.50 -12.26
C ASP A 48 5.66 -10.24 -11.70
N ARG A 49 5.05 -9.60 -10.68
CA ARG A 49 5.49 -8.30 -10.19
C ARG A 49 5.55 -8.26 -8.67
N VAL A 50 6.75 -8.11 -8.12
CA VAL A 50 6.97 -7.88 -6.68
C VAL A 50 7.04 -6.38 -6.43
N MET A 51 6.13 -5.87 -5.62
CA MET A 51 6.14 -4.48 -5.14
C MET A 51 6.97 -4.38 -3.87
N PHE A 52 7.88 -3.40 -3.81
CA PHE A 52 8.72 -3.15 -2.65
C PHE A 52 9.04 -1.67 -2.46
N PHE A 53 9.35 -1.30 -1.23
CA PHE A 53 9.90 0.02 -0.93
C PHE A 53 11.39 0.05 -1.28
N ALA A 54 11.75 0.91 -2.24
CA ALA A 54 13.13 1.18 -2.59
C ALA A 54 13.62 2.40 -1.80
N GLU A 55 14.72 2.22 -1.08
CA GLU A 55 15.40 3.27 -0.33
C GLU A 55 16.91 3.07 -0.37
N LYS A 56 17.69 4.01 0.18
CA LYS A 56 19.15 3.92 0.19
C LYS A 56 19.63 2.72 0.99
N GLY A 57 20.55 1.97 0.44
CA GLY A 57 21.13 0.78 1.06
C GLY A 57 21.07 -0.44 0.15
N GLU A 58 21.23 -1.60 0.73
CA GLU A 58 21.12 -2.88 0.04
C GLU A 58 19.77 -3.53 0.33
N ILE A 59 18.99 -3.74 -0.71
CA ILE A 59 17.69 -4.41 -0.62
C ILE A 59 17.79 -5.76 -1.26
N THR A 60 17.46 -6.80 -0.51
CA THR A 60 17.46 -8.19 -0.98
C THR A 60 16.05 -8.67 -1.21
N ILE A 61 15.80 -9.25 -2.39
CA ILE A 61 14.53 -9.86 -2.75
C ILE A 61 14.77 -11.34 -3.07
N ASN A 62 14.20 -12.23 -2.27
CA ASN A 62 14.21 -13.67 -2.50
C ASN A 62 12.80 -14.14 -2.84
N THR A 63 12.65 -14.88 -3.94
CA THR A 63 11.35 -15.39 -4.39
C THR A 63 11.47 -16.70 -5.16
N LEU A 64 10.34 -17.31 -5.48
CA LEU A 64 10.25 -18.52 -6.27
C LEU A 64 9.63 -18.22 -7.64
N LEU A 65 10.17 -18.79 -8.70
CA LEU A 65 9.72 -18.56 -10.08
C LEU A 65 8.20 -18.76 -10.27
N LYS A 66 7.64 -19.85 -9.72
CA LYS A 66 6.22 -20.20 -9.88
C LYS A 66 5.26 -19.35 -9.06
N THR A 67 5.74 -18.72 -8.00
CA THR A 67 4.96 -17.91 -7.06
C THR A 67 5.66 -16.58 -6.83
N PHE A 68 6.09 -15.95 -7.91
CA PHE A 68 7.04 -14.83 -7.90
C PHE A 68 6.63 -13.70 -6.99
N GLU A 69 5.38 -13.25 -7.04
CA GLU A 69 4.86 -12.22 -6.15
C GLU A 69 4.59 -12.76 -4.74
N SER A 70 3.85 -13.87 -4.65
CA SER A 70 3.30 -14.35 -3.37
C SER A 70 4.33 -14.97 -2.45
N SER A 71 5.46 -15.47 -2.97
CA SER A 71 6.58 -16.01 -2.18
C SER A 71 7.68 -15.00 -1.90
N ALA A 72 7.58 -13.79 -2.43
CA ALA A 72 8.61 -12.78 -2.31
C ALA A 72 8.85 -12.36 -0.85
N LYS A 73 10.13 -12.41 -0.46
CA LYS A 73 10.62 -11.89 0.82
C LYS A 73 11.58 -10.75 0.51
N VAL A 74 11.24 -9.56 0.98
CA VAL A 74 12.04 -8.35 0.81
C VAL A 74 12.62 -7.95 2.16
N SER A 75 13.90 -7.64 2.20
CA SER A 75 14.62 -7.19 3.40
C SER A 75 15.62 -6.08 3.06
N GLY A 76 16.07 -5.33 4.07
CA GLY A 76 17.03 -4.23 3.92
C GLY A 76 16.37 -2.86 3.71
N SER A 77 15.07 -2.75 3.93
CA SER A 77 14.32 -1.48 3.90
C SER A 77 13.41 -1.40 5.12
N GLU A 78 13.59 -0.37 5.95
CA GLU A 78 12.74 -0.13 7.13
C GLU A 78 11.31 0.19 6.71
N ASN A 79 11.13 1.03 5.68
CA ASN A 79 9.81 1.33 5.14
C ASN A 79 9.09 0.08 4.60
N GLN A 80 9.84 -0.90 4.07
CA GLN A 80 9.28 -2.17 3.63
C GLN A 80 8.83 -3.04 4.81
N GLU A 81 9.59 -3.10 5.90
CA GLU A 81 9.21 -3.84 7.10
C GLU A 81 7.92 -3.28 7.70
N LEU A 82 7.84 -1.96 7.87
CA LEU A 82 6.64 -1.26 8.31
C LEU A 82 5.45 -1.47 7.35
N LEU A 83 5.67 -1.50 6.03
CA LEU A 83 4.63 -1.81 5.06
C LEU A 83 4.11 -3.24 5.22
N GLN A 84 4.98 -4.20 5.51
CA GLN A 84 4.57 -5.58 5.77
C GLN A 84 3.76 -5.71 7.06
N GLU A 85 4.14 -5.00 8.12
CA GLU A 85 3.36 -4.92 9.37
C GLU A 85 1.98 -4.33 9.14
N TYR A 86 1.92 -3.18 8.46
CA TYR A 86 0.65 -2.56 8.09
C TYR A 86 -0.24 -3.54 7.32
N ARG A 87 0.29 -4.16 6.27
CA ARG A 87 -0.44 -5.09 5.41
C ARG A 87 -0.91 -6.35 6.13
N LYS A 88 -0.18 -6.82 7.13
CA LYS A 88 -0.60 -7.96 7.95
C LYS A 88 -1.94 -7.69 8.63
N ILE A 89 -2.13 -6.49 9.18
CA ILE A 89 -3.39 -6.10 9.83
C ILE A 89 -4.46 -5.73 8.77
N ALA A 90 -4.08 -5.00 7.72
CA ALA A 90 -5.01 -4.66 6.63
C ALA A 90 -5.65 -5.90 5.99
N ARG A 91 -4.89 -6.99 5.83
CA ARG A 91 -5.42 -8.29 5.35
C ARG A 91 -6.47 -8.88 6.28
N GLN A 92 -6.37 -8.69 7.60
CA GLN A 92 -7.40 -9.17 8.54
C GLN A 92 -8.72 -8.39 8.35
N PHE A 93 -8.65 -7.07 8.11
CA PHE A 93 -9.84 -6.28 7.76
C PHE A 93 -10.45 -6.75 6.45
N ASN A 94 -9.65 -7.02 5.42
CA ASN A 94 -10.14 -7.51 4.13
C ASN A 94 -10.78 -8.89 4.24
N ALA A 95 -10.17 -9.83 4.99
CA ALA A 95 -10.73 -11.15 5.24
C ALA A 95 -12.08 -11.05 5.95
N LYS A 96 -12.18 -10.21 7.00
CA LYS A 96 -13.43 -10.01 7.73
C LYS A 96 -14.52 -9.35 6.86
N ASN A 97 -14.15 -8.42 5.99
CA ASN A 97 -15.07 -7.82 5.04
C ASN A 97 -15.64 -8.85 4.06
N LEU A 98 -14.79 -9.76 3.55
CA LEU A 98 -15.24 -10.87 2.69
C LEU A 98 -16.21 -11.81 3.41
N ASP A 99 -16.03 -12.07 4.70
CA ASP A 99 -16.97 -12.88 5.48
C ASP A 99 -18.34 -12.18 5.60
N TYR A 100 -18.37 -10.88 5.88
CA TYR A 100 -19.62 -10.12 5.90
C TYR A 100 -20.31 -10.06 4.53
N ILE A 101 -19.56 -9.94 3.44
CA ILE A 101 -20.13 -10.01 2.08
C ILE A 101 -20.76 -11.37 1.82
N LYS A 102 -20.12 -12.47 2.22
CA LYS A 102 -20.70 -13.82 2.10
C LYS A 102 -21.98 -13.95 2.91
N ASP A 103 -21.97 -13.48 4.16
CA ASP A 103 -23.16 -13.49 5.03
C ASP A 103 -24.30 -12.68 4.42
N TYR A 104 -24.01 -11.49 3.87
CA TYR A 104 -24.99 -10.65 3.20
C TYR A 104 -25.63 -11.34 1.98
N ILE A 105 -24.81 -11.98 1.13
CA ILE A 105 -25.29 -12.71 -0.06
C ILE A 105 -26.14 -13.93 0.35
N ASN A 106 -25.73 -14.67 1.37
CA ASN A 106 -26.45 -15.83 1.85
C ASN A 106 -27.80 -15.44 2.48
N ASN A 107 -27.83 -14.37 3.26
CA ASN A 107 -29.02 -13.83 3.86
C ASN A 107 -30.03 -13.38 2.81
N ALA A 108 -29.59 -12.75 1.72
CA ALA A 108 -30.48 -12.38 0.61
C ALA A 108 -31.07 -13.58 -0.13
N LYS A 109 -30.48 -14.77 -0.01
CA LYS A 109 -30.98 -16.02 -0.64
C LYS A 109 -31.90 -16.86 0.26
N SER A 110 -31.88 -16.62 1.58
CA SER A 110 -32.56 -17.44 2.59
C SER A 110 -33.57 -16.58 3.35
N ALA A 111 -34.86 -16.82 3.14
CA ALA A 111 -35.96 -16.11 3.86
C ALA A 111 -35.96 -16.34 5.39
N ASN A 112 -35.07 -17.18 5.93
CA ASN A 112 -35.04 -17.65 7.32
C ASN A 112 -33.73 -17.38 8.07
N ASP A 113 -32.87 -16.47 7.59
CA ASP A 113 -31.61 -16.24 8.28
C ASP A 113 -31.74 -15.25 9.46
N SER A 114 -31.10 -15.55 10.57
CA SER A 114 -31.28 -14.90 11.88
C SER A 114 -30.64 -13.49 11.98
N ARG A 115 -29.87 -13.06 10.99
CA ARG A 115 -29.28 -11.72 10.90
C ARG A 115 -29.99 -10.89 9.84
N SER A 116 -30.50 -9.72 10.22
CA SER A 116 -31.04 -8.77 9.22
C SER A 116 -29.91 -8.19 8.34
N SER A 117 -30.21 -7.95 7.06
CA SER A 117 -29.25 -7.28 6.14
C SER A 117 -28.75 -5.96 6.70
N ASP A 118 -29.60 -5.22 7.43
CA ASP A 118 -29.22 -3.97 8.09
C ASP A 118 -28.16 -4.16 9.19
N SER A 119 -28.24 -5.28 9.93
CA SER A 119 -27.23 -5.60 10.94
C SER A 119 -25.86 -5.87 10.32
N ILE A 120 -25.84 -6.63 9.21
CA ILE A 120 -24.59 -6.93 8.48
C ILE A 120 -24.01 -5.65 7.90
N GLN A 121 -24.82 -4.79 7.28
CA GLN A 121 -24.39 -3.50 6.75
C GLN A 121 -23.75 -2.63 7.83
N LYS A 122 -24.36 -2.55 9.00
CA LYS A 122 -23.81 -1.80 10.14
C LYS A 122 -22.46 -2.35 10.60
N GLU A 123 -22.27 -3.66 10.58
CA GLU A 123 -20.97 -4.27 10.92
C GLU A 123 -19.90 -3.97 9.85
N MET A 124 -20.27 -3.98 8.56
CA MET A 124 -19.38 -3.58 7.46
C MET A 124 -18.95 -2.11 7.60
N ASP A 125 -19.87 -1.20 7.89
CA ASP A 125 -19.60 0.22 8.11
C ASP A 125 -18.65 0.44 9.31
N ASN A 126 -18.87 -0.29 10.40
CA ASN A 126 -18.00 -0.26 11.56
C ASN A 126 -16.59 -0.82 11.27
N LEU A 127 -16.51 -1.88 10.46
CA LEU A 127 -15.24 -2.46 10.04
C LEU A 127 -14.45 -1.46 9.18
N LEU A 128 -15.13 -0.78 8.25
CA LEU A 128 -14.54 0.26 7.41
C LEU A 128 -13.99 1.42 8.26
N LYS A 129 -14.78 1.92 9.23
CA LYS A 129 -14.34 2.96 10.16
C LYS A 129 -13.09 2.53 10.95
N ARG A 130 -13.05 1.29 11.43
CA ARG A 130 -11.89 0.74 12.16
C ARG A 130 -10.66 0.63 11.27
N ARG A 131 -10.81 0.19 10.01
CA ARG A 131 -9.71 0.17 9.03
C ARG A 131 -9.16 1.58 8.78
N TYR A 132 -10.04 2.55 8.61
CA TYR A 132 -9.68 3.96 8.44
C TYR A 132 -8.87 4.52 9.63
N LEU A 133 -9.39 4.29 10.83
CA LEU A 133 -8.71 4.71 12.07
C LEU A 133 -7.35 4.02 12.24
N TYR A 134 -7.25 2.75 11.84
CA TYR A 134 -5.98 2.01 11.85
C TYR A 134 -4.96 2.66 10.91
N ALA A 135 -5.35 2.98 9.66
CA ALA A 135 -4.47 3.62 8.69
C ALA A 135 -3.99 5.01 9.17
N LEU A 136 -4.92 5.84 9.67
CA LEU A 136 -4.59 7.15 10.23
C LEU A 136 -3.64 7.04 11.43
N ASN A 137 -3.94 6.15 12.37
CA ASN A 137 -3.09 5.95 13.55
C ASN A 137 -1.70 5.44 13.17
N PHE A 138 -1.63 4.50 12.22
CA PHE A 138 -0.35 4.02 11.71
C PHE A 138 0.48 5.16 11.10
N ALA A 139 -0.12 5.98 10.24
CA ALA A 139 0.58 7.12 9.64
C ALA A 139 1.02 8.15 10.70
N ILE A 140 0.19 8.43 11.72
CA ILE A 140 0.53 9.35 12.82
C ILE A 140 1.69 8.83 13.67
N THR A 141 1.75 7.53 13.92
CA THR A 141 2.76 6.93 14.82
C THR A 141 4.10 6.67 14.13
N HIS A 142 4.15 6.70 12.80
CA HIS A 142 5.37 6.49 12.01
C HIS A 142 5.76 7.73 11.19
N GLY A 143 5.54 8.93 11.75
CA GLY A 143 5.81 10.20 11.08
C GLY A 143 7.29 10.49 10.78
N ASP A 144 8.20 9.69 11.30
CA ASP A 144 9.64 9.68 11.02
C ASP A 144 10.03 8.81 9.81
N ASN A 145 9.07 8.05 9.23
CA ASN A 145 9.29 7.17 8.10
C ASN A 145 8.43 7.56 6.89
N VAL A 146 8.97 7.39 5.69
CA VAL A 146 8.28 7.74 4.42
C VAL A 146 7.03 6.88 4.15
N ILE A 147 6.91 5.74 4.82
CA ILE A 147 5.70 4.92 4.81
C ILE A 147 4.46 5.67 5.33
N ALA A 148 4.62 6.62 6.26
CA ALA A 148 3.50 7.35 6.85
C ALA A 148 2.70 8.15 5.81
N PRO A 149 3.30 9.10 5.06
CA PRO A 149 2.58 9.79 3.99
C PRO A 149 2.16 8.86 2.85
N TYR A 150 2.89 7.76 2.58
CA TYR A 150 2.46 6.75 1.61
C TYR A 150 1.14 6.09 2.02
N ILE A 151 1.00 5.63 3.27
CA ILE A 151 -0.26 5.04 3.78
C ILE A 151 -1.38 6.09 3.77
N ALA A 152 -1.11 7.33 4.18
CA ALA A 152 -2.12 8.39 4.13
C ALA A 152 -2.66 8.62 2.72
N LEU A 153 -1.79 8.63 1.71
CA LEU A 153 -2.14 8.82 0.30
C LEU A 153 -2.90 7.63 -0.31
N THR A 154 -2.55 6.40 0.08
CA THR A 154 -3.08 5.20 -0.59
C THR A 154 -4.30 4.60 0.10
N GLU A 155 -4.45 4.80 1.40
CA GLU A 155 -5.49 4.13 2.20
C GLU A 155 -6.58 5.09 2.71
N VAL A 156 -6.28 6.39 2.86
CA VAL A 156 -7.17 7.37 3.49
C VAL A 156 -7.11 8.77 2.86
N SER A 157 -6.76 8.86 1.58
CA SER A 157 -6.65 10.14 0.85
C SER A 157 -7.96 10.95 0.83
N ASP A 158 -9.10 10.31 0.98
CA ASP A 158 -10.44 10.88 1.06
C ASP A 158 -10.89 11.21 2.51
N ALA A 159 -10.04 10.97 3.52
CA ALA A 159 -10.33 11.33 4.91
C ALA A 159 -10.61 12.83 5.06
N ASN A 160 -11.30 13.18 6.15
CA ASN A 160 -11.47 14.60 6.49
C ASN A 160 -10.10 15.28 6.59
N ILE A 161 -9.98 16.48 6.00
CA ILE A 161 -8.73 17.25 5.91
C ILE A 161 -8.05 17.39 7.28
N LYS A 162 -8.82 17.58 8.37
CA LYS A 162 -8.29 17.69 9.73
C LYS A 162 -7.46 16.47 10.15
N TYR A 163 -7.83 15.27 9.69
CA TYR A 163 -7.06 14.07 9.99
C TYR A 163 -5.78 14.00 9.15
N LEU A 164 -5.85 14.39 7.88
CA LEU A 164 -4.66 14.47 7.01
C LEU A 164 -3.69 15.54 7.50
N ASP A 165 -4.18 16.71 7.93
CA ASP A 165 -3.38 17.75 8.61
C ASP A 165 -2.69 17.22 9.87
N THR A 166 -3.41 16.39 10.64
CA THR A 166 -2.83 15.75 11.83
C THR A 166 -1.68 14.83 11.44
N VAL A 167 -1.84 14.01 10.40
CA VAL A 167 -0.74 13.18 9.87
C VAL A 167 0.43 14.07 9.42
N ALA A 168 0.18 15.07 8.58
CA ALA A 168 1.22 15.97 8.07
C ALA A 168 1.98 16.70 9.19
N SER A 169 1.28 17.09 10.28
CA SER A 169 1.90 17.73 11.46
C SER A 169 2.85 16.84 12.24
N LYS A 170 2.71 15.50 12.10
CA LYS A 170 3.57 14.51 12.76
C LYS A 170 4.77 14.08 11.92
N LEU A 171 4.78 14.43 10.64
CA LEU A 171 5.92 14.14 9.79
C LEU A 171 7.15 14.96 10.19
N THR A 172 8.31 14.31 10.23
CA THR A 172 9.59 15.02 10.33
C THR A 172 9.85 15.87 9.09
N GLU A 173 10.72 16.87 9.17
CA GLU A 173 11.07 17.71 8.02
C GLU A 173 11.69 16.90 6.88
N GLU A 174 12.45 15.85 7.19
CA GLU A 174 12.99 14.94 6.20
C GLU A 174 11.87 14.21 5.44
N VAL A 175 10.89 13.68 6.16
CA VAL A 175 9.74 12.96 5.57
C VAL A 175 8.83 13.90 4.80
N LYS A 176 8.57 15.13 5.26
CA LYS A 176 7.84 16.16 4.51
C LYS A 176 8.50 16.47 3.16
N ASN A 177 9.83 16.52 3.12
CA ASN A 177 10.60 16.77 1.90
C ASN A 177 10.74 15.56 0.97
N SER A 178 10.31 14.36 1.41
CA SER A 178 10.26 13.16 0.58
C SER A 178 9.22 13.28 -0.54
N LYS A 179 9.29 12.36 -1.51
CA LYS A 179 8.29 12.28 -2.60
C LYS A 179 6.85 12.22 -2.06
N TYR A 180 6.58 11.27 -1.16
CA TYR A 180 5.22 11.07 -0.63
C TYR A 180 4.82 12.15 0.38
N GLY A 181 5.77 12.73 1.12
CA GLY A 181 5.50 13.86 2.00
C GLY A 181 4.99 15.07 1.22
N LYS A 182 5.66 15.44 0.12
CA LYS A 182 5.25 16.53 -0.77
C LYS A 182 3.86 16.25 -1.38
N LEU A 183 3.64 15.03 -1.90
CA LEU A 183 2.35 14.66 -2.47
C LEU A 183 1.20 14.73 -1.44
N LEU A 184 1.45 14.38 -0.19
CA LEU A 184 0.45 14.50 0.87
C LEU A 184 0.13 15.98 1.18
N ILE A 185 1.15 16.82 1.27
CA ILE A 185 0.99 18.26 1.53
C ILE A 185 0.22 18.91 0.36
N ASP A 186 0.61 18.61 -0.89
CA ASP A 186 -0.08 19.12 -2.10
C ASP A 186 -1.56 18.65 -2.12
N LEU A 187 -1.85 17.41 -1.75
CA LEU A 187 -3.22 16.92 -1.65
C LEU A 187 -4.04 17.73 -0.63
N ILE A 188 -3.47 17.98 0.55
CA ILE A 188 -4.13 18.72 1.62
C ILE A 188 -4.42 20.16 1.18
N ASP A 189 -3.43 20.83 0.60
CA ASP A 189 -3.55 22.24 0.17
C ASP A 189 -4.59 22.38 -0.96
N ASN A 190 -4.54 21.52 -1.98
CA ASN A 190 -5.54 21.50 -3.05
C ASN A 190 -6.97 21.29 -2.53
N ARG A 191 -7.15 20.41 -1.53
CA ARG A 191 -8.48 20.17 -0.93
C ARG A 191 -8.97 21.33 -0.08
N LYS A 192 -8.08 22.04 0.64
CA LYS A 192 -8.42 23.26 1.39
C LYS A 192 -8.89 24.37 0.45
N ASP A 193 -8.23 24.54 -0.67
CA ASP A 193 -8.60 25.54 -1.67
C ASP A 193 -9.99 25.26 -2.26
N LEU A 194 -10.32 23.98 -2.49
CA LEU A 194 -11.64 23.59 -2.99
C LEU A 194 -12.76 23.78 -1.95
N GLU A 195 -12.49 23.62 -0.66
CA GLU A 195 -13.48 23.85 0.42
C GLU A 195 -13.66 25.35 0.74
N SER A 196 -12.74 26.21 0.30
CA SER A 196 -12.76 27.66 0.56
C SER A 196 -13.47 28.47 -0.54
N ASN A 197 -13.73 27.84 -1.71
CA ASN A 197 -14.45 28.40 -2.85
C ASN A 197 -15.89 27.91 -2.91
#